data_0d59c504ea06199069914233c64c023d
#
_entry.id   0d59c504ea06199069914233c64c023d
#
_cell.length_a   1.000
_cell.length_b   1.000
_cell.length_c   1.000
_cell.angle_alpha   90.00
_cell.angle_beta   90.00
_cell.angle_gamma   90.00
#
_symmetry.space_group_name_H-M   'P 1'
#
loop_
_entity.id
_entity.type
_entity.pdbx_description
1 polymer ?
#
loop_
_entity_poly.entity_id
_entity_poly.type
_entity_poly.pdbx_seq_one_letter_code
_entity_poly.pdbx_strand_id
1 'polypeptide(L)'
;MSNTLLDVDILKNNKVTEYTQLIAESAEKINNTEGIDYERTGQELLSRKTEFIPTLIEPLLMKQGLIGLVGASESGKSTFLRLLALHIVSQQPHFLGYKINATHHSVIYVSSEDDEVSISYLLNKQNKELNLKPIEIAGLRYIFETADLDKKLEKSLQKRCADAIIIDAFADVYGGDMHRSNEVRSYLEKFSNLAKKYQCLIIFLHHINKGTEFFKPSKNNITGTQGFEAKLRLIIELRADLNNPDLRHLCIIKANYLSKEYKLRSYVLNFNENMIFHNTGERTDFDDLAECKPINNEKPNYKEIAENVFNNNPILNKEAIEKIANITSKSEPTAKRYFSEILKLKLIKNIGTNTKPEYIFNS
;
A
#
# COMPACT_ATOMS: atom_id res chain seq x y z
N MET A 1 -17.60 -63.53 -23.58
CA MET A 1 -17.12 -62.37 -22.82
C MET A 1 -17.25 -61.07 -23.64
N SER A 2 -18.41 -60.76 -24.25
CA SER A 2 -18.56 -59.54 -25.06
C SER A 2 -19.82 -58.70 -24.76
N ASN A 3 -20.59 -59.04 -23.76
CA ASN A 3 -21.81 -58.25 -23.38
C ASN A 3 -21.65 -57.30 -22.19
N THR A 4 -20.55 -57.37 -21.44
CA THR A 4 -20.37 -56.57 -20.24
C THR A 4 -19.79 -55.16 -20.48
N LEU A 5 -19.16 -54.89 -21.61
CA LEU A 5 -18.61 -53.58 -21.96
C LEU A 5 -19.67 -52.65 -22.60
N LEU A 6 -20.64 -53.21 -23.32
CA LEU A 6 -21.73 -52.41 -23.91
C LEU A 6 -22.71 -51.88 -22.85
N ASP A 7 -22.97 -52.63 -21.78
CA ASP A 7 -23.87 -52.19 -20.72
C ASP A 7 -23.28 -51.06 -19.87
N VAL A 8 -21.95 -51.00 -19.72
CA VAL A 8 -21.28 -49.92 -18.93
C VAL A 8 -21.25 -48.59 -19.69
N ASP A 9 -21.11 -48.64 -21.04
CA ASP A 9 -21.13 -47.42 -21.85
C ASP A 9 -22.55 -46.87 -22.06
N ILE A 10 -23.56 -47.70 -22.11
CA ILE A 10 -24.98 -47.30 -22.14
C ILE A 10 -25.39 -46.67 -20.79
N LEU A 11 -24.93 -47.20 -19.66
CA LEU A 11 -25.19 -46.67 -18.35
C LEU A 11 -24.45 -45.33 -18.11
N LYS A 12 -23.24 -45.14 -18.65
CA LYS A 12 -22.52 -43.87 -18.60
C LYS A 12 -23.20 -42.83 -19.47
N ASN A 13 -23.62 -43.15 -20.68
CA ASN A 13 -24.33 -42.25 -21.58
C ASN A 13 -25.69 -41.83 -21.01
N ASN A 14 -26.46 -42.73 -20.43
CA ASN A 14 -27.73 -42.40 -19.78
C ASN A 14 -27.54 -41.45 -18.56
N LYS A 15 -26.53 -41.67 -17.71
CA LYS A 15 -26.21 -40.74 -16.62
C LYS A 15 -25.75 -39.35 -17.10
N VAL A 16 -24.96 -39.28 -18.16
CA VAL A 16 -24.53 -38.00 -18.77
C VAL A 16 -25.76 -37.27 -19.34
N THR A 17 -26.68 -37.98 -20.00
CA THR A 17 -27.91 -37.39 -20.55
C THR A 17 -28.84 -36.91 -19.42
N GLU A 18 -28.97 -37.66 -18.34
CA GLU A 18 -29.79 -37.31 -17.19
C GLU A 18 -29.20 -36.07 -16.44
N TYR A 19 -27.86 -35.99 -16.28
CA TYR A 19 -27.18 -34.81 -15.77
C TYR A 19 -27.35 -33.61 -16.68
N THR A 20 -27.31 -33.80 -17.99
CA THR A 20 -27.49 -32.71 -18.96
C THR A 20 -28.92 -32.19 -18.99
N GLN A 21 -29.93 -33.08 -18.79
CA GLN A 21 -31.33 -32.67 -18.65
C GLN A 21 -31.57 -31.95 -17.32
N LEU A 22 -31.03 -32.43 -16.19
CA LEU A 22 -31.10 -31.75 -14.88
C LEU A 22 -30.45 -30.36 -14.89
N ILE A 23 -29.37 -30.21 -15.63
CA ILE A 23 -28.71 -28.90 -15.84
C ILE A 23 -29.60 -27.99 -16.71
N ALA A 24 -30.22 -28.52 -17.76
CA ALA A 24 -31.11 -27.75 -18.64
C ALA A 24 -32.40 -27.32 -17.90
N GLU A 25 -33.01 -28.22 -17.13
CA GLU A 25 -34.19 -27.92 -16.31
C GLU A 25 -33.88 -26.93 -15.15
N SER A 26 -32.69 -27.03 -14.57
CA SER A 26 -32.22 -26.04 -13.59
C SER A 26 -31.94 -24.67 -14.24
N ALA A 27 -31.43 -24.65 -15.45
CA ALA A 27 -31.21 -23.40 -16.21
C ALA A 27 -32.53 -22.75 -16.65
N GLU A 28 -33.57 -23.52 -17.02
CA GLU A 28 -34.90 -22.99 -17.29
C GLU A 28 -35.62 -22.48 -16.02
N LYS A 29 -35.44 -23.14 -14.88
CA LYS A 29 -35.93 -22.64 -13.59
C LYS A 29 -35.26 -21.36 -13.14
N ILE A 30 -33.96 -21.17 -13.43
CA ILE A 30 -33.20 -19.96 -13.15
C ILE A 30 -33.68 -18.79 -14.02
N ASN A 31 -34.09 -19.05 -15.26
CA ASN A 31 -34.63 -18.00 -16.16
C ASN A 31 -36.05 -17.51 -15.77
N ASN A 32 -36.77 -18.22 -14.89
CA ASN A 32 -38.10 -17.86 -14.41
C ASN A 32 -38.19 -17.34 -12.98
N THR A 33 -37.04 -17.27 -12.25
CA THR A 33 -36.94 -16.50 -11.01
C THR A 33 -36.46 -15.11 -11.36
N GLU A 34 -37.15 -14.06 -10.92
CA GLU A 34 -36.63 -12.68 -10.87
C GLU A 34 -35.22 -12.75 -10.31
N GLY A 35 -34.21 -12.57 -11.20
CA GLY A 35 -32.84 -12.93 -10.88
C GLY A 35 -32.35 -12.19 -9.65
N ILE A 36 -31.86 -12.92 -8.67
CA ILE A 36 -31.18 -12.36 -7.49
C ILE A 36 -29.96 -11.61 -8.02
N ASP A 37 -30.07 -10.30 -8.20
CA ASP A 37 -29.10 -9.44 -8.92
C ASP A 37 -27.68 -9.46 -8.27
N TYR A 38 -27.54 -9.92 -7.02
CA TYR A 38 -26.29 -10.00 -6.29
C TYR A 38 -25.58 -11.37 -6.41
N GLU A 39 -26.21 -12.39 -7.02
CA GLU A 39 -25.66 -13.75 -7.13
C GLU A 39 -25.32 -14.09 -8.59
N ARG A 40 -24.23 -14.77 -8.78
CA ARG A 40 -23.78 -15.32 -10.08
C ARG A 40 -23.21 -16.70 -9.89
N THR A 41 -23.54 -17.62 -10.76
CA THR A 41 -22.98 -18.98 -10.75
C THR A 41 -21.56 -19.01 -11.32
N GLY A 42 -20.77 -20.02 -10.92
CA GLY A 42 -19.46 -20.24 -11.51
C GLY A 42 -19.51 -20.44 -13.05
N GLN A 43 -20.57 -21.06 -13.54
CA GLN A 43 -20.80 -21.26 -14.98
C GLN A 43 -20.97 -19.93 -15.71
N GLU A 44 -21.79 -19.01 -15.18
CA GLU A 44 -21.99 -17.67 -15.75
C GLU A 44 -20.68 -16.88 -15.78
N LEU A 45 -19.89 -16.95 -14.69
CA LEU A 45 -18.60 -16.27 -14.63
C LEU A 45 -17.59 -16.84 -15.61
N LEU A 46 -17.53 -18.17 -15.76
CA LEU A 46 -16.64 -18.84 -16.70
C LEU A 46 -17.02 -18.53 -18.16
N SER A 47 -18.32 -18.46 -18.46
CA SER A 47 -18.82 -18.14 -19.81
C SER A 47 -18.45 -16.73 -20.30
N ARG A 48 -18.09 -15.81 -19.41
CA ARG A 48 -17.62 -14.46 -19.76
C ARG A 48 -16.27 -14.45 -20.49
N LYS A 49 -15.49 -15.53 -20.42
CA LYS A 49 -14.18 -15.68 -21.08
C LYS A 49 -13.28 -14.47 -20.86
N THR A 50 -13.25 -13.94 -19.62
CA THR A 50 -12.43 -12.79 -19.27
C THR A 50 -10.97 -13.20 -19.24
N GLU A 51 -10.18 -12.74 -20.19
CA GLU A 51 -8.75 -13.08 -20.32
C GLU A 51 -7.86 -12.17 -19.48
N PHE A 52 -8.27 -10.92 -19.26
CA PHE A 52 -7.50 -9.93 -18.49
C PHE A 52 -8.42 -9.02 -17.67
N ILE A 53 -7.89 -8.50 -16.58
CA ILE A 53 -8.57 -7.48 -15.78
C ILE A 53 -8.44 -6.13 -16.49
N PRO A 54 -9.56 -5.41 -16.77
CA PRO A 54 -9.50 -4.09 -17.39
C PRO A 54 -8.63 -3.11 -16.58
N THR A 55 -7.75 -2.39 -17.25
CA THR A 55 -6.80 -1.47 -16.65
C THR A 55 -7.05 -0.02 -17.08
N LEU A 56 -6.84 0.92 -16.15
CA LEU A 56 -6.78 2.37 -16.42
C LEU A 56 -5.39 2.74 -16.94
N ILE A 57 -4.34 2.20 -16.32
CA ILE A 57 -2.94 2.31 -16.78
C ILE A 57 -2.43 0.90 -17.01
N GLU A 58 -2.20 0.53 -18.24
CA GLU A 58 -1.81 -0.84 -18.62
C GLU A 58 -0.32 -1.09 -18.34
N PRO A 59 0.05 -2.21 -17.69
CA PRO A 59 -0.81 -3.18 -16.99
C PRO A 59 -1.02 -2.84 -15.51
N LEU A 60 -0.54 -1.68 -15.03
CA LEU A 60 -0.27 -1.40 -13.62
C LEU A 60 -1.54 -1.11 -12.80
N LEU A 61 -2.40 -0.20 -13.25
CA LEU A 61 -3.56 0.25 -12.50
C LEU A 61 -4.84 -0.31 -13.10
N MET A 62 -5.58 -1.07 -12.31
CA MET A 62 -6.90 -1.57 -12.73
C MET A 62 -7.89 -0.43 -12.93
N LYS A 63 -8.92 -0.66 -13.75
CA LYS A 63 -9.95 0.34 -14.08
C LYS A 63 -10.92 0.58 -12.94
N GLN A 64 -11.07 -0.39 -12.03
CA GLN A 64 -12.05 -0.36 -10.96
C GLN A 64 -11.47 -0.94 -9.67
N GLY A 65 -11.83 -0.35 -8.53
CA GLY A 65 -11.47 -0.86 -7.21
C GLY A 65 -10.69 0.14 -6.37
N LEU A 66 -10.10 -0.34 -5.28
CA LEU A 66 -9.33 0.47 -4.34
C LEU A 66 -7.84 0.16 -4.46
N ILE A 67 -7.02 1.19 -4.56
CA ILE A 67 -5.56 1.09 -4.51
C ILE A 67 -4.98 2.12 -3.56
N GLY A 68 -3.72 1.94 -3.15
CA GLY A 68 -2.98 2.87 -2.31
C GLY A 68 -1.69 3.34 -2.97
N LEU A 69 -1.40 4.64 -2.88
CA LEU A 69 -0.09 5.21 -3.06
C LEU A 69 0.45 5.60 -1.69
N VAL A 70 1.50 4.94 -1.23
CA VAL A 70 2.08 5.16 0.09
C VAL A 70 3.52 5.67 -0.02
N GLY A 71 4.05 6.24 1.05
CA GLY A 71 5.44 6.71 1.10
C GLY A 71 5.68 7.69 2.25
N ALA A 72 6.95 8.03 2.49
CA ALA A 72 7.34 9.04 3.47
C ALA A 72 6.77 10.43 3.11
N SER A 73 6.74 11.34 4.09
CA SER A 73 6.49 12.76 3.81
C SER A 73 7.50 13.27 2.77
N GLU A 74 7.09 14.23 1.95
CA GLU A 74 7.94 14.88 0.93
C GLU A 74 8.47 13.95 -0.18
N SER A 75 8.02 12.70 -0.26
CA SER A 75 8.41 11.80 -1.37
C SER A 75 7.81 12.20 -2.72
N GLY A 76 6.86 13.14 -2.76
CA GLY A 76 6.21 13.63 -3.97
C GLY A 76 4.90 12.93 -4.34
N LYS A 77 4.25 12.23 -3.40
CA LYS A 77 3.00 11.47 -3.64
C LYS A 77 1.86 12.30 -4.23
N SER A 78 1.52 13.43 -3.60
CA SER A 78 0.46 14.34 -4.06
C SER A 78 0.78 14.89 -5.45
N THR A 79 2.04 15.23 -5.68
CA THR A 79 2.54 15.69 -6.97
C THR A 79 2.43 14.61 -8.05
N PHE A 80 2.76 13.37 -7.72
CA PHE A 80 2.64 12.22 -8.61
C PHE A 80 1.18 11.93 -8.99
N LEU A 81 0.27 11.95 -8.03
CA LEU A 81 -1.16 11.72 -8.28
C LEU A 81 -1.80 12.86 -9.06
N ARG A 82 -1.38 14.11 -8.82
CA ARG A 82 -1.83 15.25 -9.61
C ARG A 82 -1.35 15.16 -11.06
N LEU A 83 -0.09 14.75 -11.29
CA LEU A 83 0.43 14.50 -12.63
C LEU A 83 -0.35 13.40 -13.35
N LEU A 84 -0.64 12.29 -12.67
CA LEU A 84 -1.49 11.22 -13.21
C LEU A 84 -2.88 11.74 -13.59
N ALA A 85 -3.50 12.54 -12.72
CA ALA A 85 -4.80 13.15 -12.99
C ALA A 85 -4.76 14.06 -14.23
N LEU A 86 -3.74 14.91 -14.36
CA LEU A 86 -3.55 15.76 -15.53
C LEU A 86 -3.44 14.97 -16.83
N HIS A 87 -2.68 13.86 -16.84
CA HIS A 87 -2.55 13.01 -18.03
C HIS A 87 -3.87 12.35 -18.42
N ILE A 88 -4.66 11.88 -17.43
CA ILE A 88 -5.96 11.26 -17.69
C ILE A 88 -6.93 12.26 -18.32
N VAL A 89 -7.05 13.47 -17.73
CA VAL A 89 -8.05 14.44 -18.17
C VAL A 89 -7.67 15.14 -19.47
N SER A 90 -6.39 15.33 -19.71
CA SER A 90 -5.88 15.93 -20.96
C SER A 90 -5.74 14.91 -22.10
N GLN A 91 -6.25 13.69 -21.92
CA GLN A 91 -6.29 12.64 -22.93
C GLN A 91 -4.90 12.26 -23.46
N GLN A 92 -3.88 12.36 -22.62
CA GLN A 92 -2.55 11.86 -22.99
C GLN A 92 -2.61 10.35 -23.24
N PRO A 93 -1.97 9.84 -24.29
CA PRO A 93 -2.01 8.41 -24.59
C PRO A 93 -1.24 7.54 -23.58
N HIS A 94 -0.26 8.12 -22.89
CA HIS A 94 0.62 7.40 -21.99
C HIS A 94 0.89 8.19 -20.70
N PHE A 95 1.09 7.45 -19.61
CA PHE A 95 1.64 7.95 -18.35
C PHE A 95 2.89 7.15 -17.99
N LEU A 96 4.04 7.79 -17.82
CA LEU A 96 5.34 7.14 -17.59
C LEU A 96 5.69 6.04 -18.61
N GLY A 97 5.25 6.19 -19.86
CA GLY A 97 5.44 5.21 -20.93
C GLY A 97 4.36 4.10 -20.98
N TYR A 98 3.43 4.06 -20.03
CA TYR A 98 2.34 3.08 -19.96
C TYR A 98 1.05 3.64 -20.55
N LYS A 99 0.36 2.82 -21.33
CA LYS A 99 -0.88 3.22 -22.02
C LYS A 99 -1.99 3.58 -21.04
N ILE A 100 -2.67 4.70 -21.30
CA ILE A 100 -3.87 5.14 -20.58
C ILE A 100 -5.12 4.64 -21.30
N ASN A 101 -6.00 3.95 -20.57
CA ASN A 101 -7.28 3.44 -21.09
C ASN A 101 -8.47 4.16 -20.42
N ALA A 102 -8.41 5.48 -20.28
CA ALA A 102 -9.50 6.29 -19.73
C ALA A 102 -10.72 6.29 -20.65
N THR A 103 -11.92 6.37 -20.08
CA THR A 103 -13.20 6.38 -20.80
C THR A 103 -13.90 7.73 -20.69
N HIS A 104 -13.81 8.35 -19.51
CA HIS A 104 -14.54 9.59 -19.18
C HIS A 104 -13.64 10.82 -19.24
N HIS A 105 -12.32 10.62 -19.26
CA HIS A 105 -11.32 11.68 -19.18
C HIS A 105 -11.64 12.66 -18.04
N SER A 106 -11.97 12.09 -16.89
CA SER A 106 -12.42 12.83 -15.72
C SER A 106 -11.87 12.21 -14.44
N VAL A 107 -11.36 13.08 -13.56
CA VAL A 107 -10.82 12.72 -12.25
C VAL A 107 -11.42 13.63 -11.19
N ILE A 108 -11.81 13.05 -10.04
CA ILE A 108 -12.14 13.80 -8.83
C ILE A 108 -10.94 13.73 -7.90
N TYR A 109 -10.40 14.89 -7.53
CA TYR A 109 -9.29 15.00 -6.58
C TYR A 109 -9.79 15.60 -5.27
N VAL A 110 -9.74 14.81 -4.20
CA VAL A 110 -10.03 15.27 -2.83
C VAL A 110 -8.73 15.74 -2.22
N SER A 111 -8.63 17.03 -1.90
CA SER A 111 -7.47 17.65 -1.27
C SER A 111 -7.85 18.05 0.16
N SER A 112 -7.25 17.38 1.15
CA SER A 112 -7.50 17.69 2.58
C SER A 112 -6.40 18.54 3.20
N GLU A 113 -5.19 18.51 2.63
CA GLU A 113 -4.03 19.24 3.15
C GLU A 113 -3.83 20.59 2.46
N ASP A 114 -4.05 20.67 1.13
CA ASP A 114 -3.84 21.86 0.32
C ASP A 114 -5.14 22.59 0.00
N ASP A 115 -5.15 23.91 0.10
CA ASP A 115 -6.25 24.79 -0.30
C ASP A 115 -6.25 25.11 -1.82
N GLU A 116 -7.26 25.86 -2.26
CA GLU A 116 -7.43 26.25 -3.68
C GLU A 116 -6.23 27.05 -4.21
N VAL A 117 -5.63 27.90 -3.39
CA VAL A 117 -4.49 28.74 -3.79
C VAL A 117 -3.25 27.89 -3.99
N SER A 118 -2.98 27.00 -3.04
CA SER A 118 -1.86 26.05 -3.09
C SER A 118 -1.99 25.12 -4.30
N ILE A 119 -3.16 24.55 -4.52
CA ILE A 119 -3.43 23.70 -5.69
C ILE A 119 -3.26 24.45 -6.99
N SER A 120 -3.77 25.71 -7.07
CA SER A 120 -3.58 26.55 -8.26
C SER A 120 -2.10 26.79 -8.56
N TYR A 121 -1.30 27.11 -7.55
CA TYR A 121 0.14 27.30 -7.69
C TYR A 121 0.83 26.02 -8.22
N LEU A 122 0.51 24.87 -7.63
CA LEU A 122 1.11 23.59 -7.98
C LEU A 122 0.70 23.12 -9.38
N LEU A 123 -0.56 23.34 -9.78
CA LEU A 123 -1.02 23.08 -11.16
C LEU A 123 -0.26 23.94 -12.17
N ASN A 124 -0.13 25.25 -11.89
CA ASN A 124 0.61 26.15 -12.77
C ASN A 124 2.09 25.75 -12.88
N LYS A 125 2.69 25.28 -11.80
CA LYS A 125 4.08 24.81 -11.81
C LYS A 125 4.26 23.58 -12.70
N GLN A 126 3.39 22.57 -12.59
CA GLN A 126 3.41 21.41 -13.48
C GLN A 126 3.06 21.78 -14.93
N ASN A 127 2.16 22.74 -15.13
CA ASN A 127 1.73 23.15 -16.45
C ASN A 127 2.80 23.93 -17.25
N LYS A 128 3.85 24.44 -16.61
CA LYS A 128 4.98 25.05 -17.34
C LYS A 128 5.61 24.09 -18.33
N GLU A 129 5.63 22.80 -18.01
CA GLU A 129 6.19 21.76 -18.88
C GLU A 129 5.13 21.06 -19.73
N LEU A 130 3.95 20.81 -19.14
CA LEU A 130 2.88 20.12 -19.85
C LEU A 130 2.20 20.99 -20.91
N ASN A 131 2.23 22.31 -20.76
CA ASN A 131 1.65 23.30 -21.69
C ASN A 131 0.18 23.01 -22.05
N LEU A 132 -0.62 22.61 -21.07
CA LEU A 132 -2.04 22.30 -21.22
C LEU A 132 -2.89 23.58 -21.19
N LYS A 133 -3.91 23.62 -22.03
CA LYS A 133 -4.91 24.71 -22.00
C LYS A 133 -5.94 24.43 -20.90
N PRO A 134 -6.56 25.47 -20.31
CA PRO A 134 -7.58 25.31 -19.26
C PRO A 134 -8.72 24.34 -19.65
N ILE A 135 -9.14 24.35 -20.91
CA ILE A 135 -10.22 23.47 -21.40
C ILE A 135 -9.81 21.98 -21.38
N GLU A 136 -8.53 21.67 -21.58
CA GLU A 136 -8.02 20.29 -21.61
C GLU A 136 -8.03 19.65 -20.22
N ILE A 137 -8.01 20.49 -19.16
CA ILE A 137 -8.06 20.02 -17.77
C ILE A 137 -9.44 20.21 -17.10
N ALA A 138 -10.46 20.62 -17.86
CA ALA A 138 -11.83 20.80 -17.34
C ALA A 138 -12.45 19.51 -16.76
N GLY A 139 -11.86 18.34 -17.05
CA GLY A 139 -12.21 17.05 -16.45
C GLY A 139 -11.69 16.84 -15.03
N LEU A 140 -10.74 17.65 -14.55
CA LEU A 140 -10.18 17.57 -13.22
C LEU A 140 -11.01 18.43 -12.26
N ARG A 141 -11.65 17.77 -11.29
CA ARG A 141 -12.57 18.38 -10.32
C ARG A 141 -12.01 18.23 -8.92
N TYR A 142 -11.94 19.32 -8.15
CA TYR A 142 -11.43 19.30 -6.79
C TYR A 142 -12.56 19.32 -5.77
N ILE A 143 -12.35 18.63 -4.64
CA ILE A 143 -13.17 18.68 -3.43
C ILE A 143 -12.22 18.98 -2.27
N PHE A 144 -12.44 20.09 -1.57
CA PHE A 144 -11.61 20.52 -0.43
C PHE A 144 -12.25 20.21 0.92
N GLU A 145 -13.54 19.85 0.92
CA GLU A 145 -14.29 19.59 2.13
C GLU A 145 -14.56 18.10 2.31
N THR A 146 -14.02 17.51 3.38
CA THR A 146 -13.97 16.05 3.60
C THR A 146 -15.13 15.50 4.42
N ALA A 147 -15.93 16.36 5.09
CA ALA A 147 -17.11 15.91 5.81
C ALA A 147 -18.12 15.21 4.89
N ASP A 148 -18.68 14.06 5.30
CA ASP A 148 -19.60 13.24 4.49
C ASP A 148 -19.08 12.94 3.07
N LEU A 149 -17.78 12.66 2.95
CA LEU A 149 -17.08 12.55 1.67
C LEU A 149 -17.73 11.52 0.73
N ASP A 150 -18.15 10.36 1.24
CA ASP A 150 -18.82 9.31 0.47
C ASP A 150 -20.06 9.82 -0.26
N LYS A 151 -20.91 10.62 0.43
CA LYS A 151 -22.11 11.23 -0.15
C LYS A 151 -21.78 12.32 -1.19
N LYS A 152 -20.75 13.14 -0.91
CA LYS A 152 -20.28 14.18 -1.85
C LYS A 152 -19.72 13.57 -3.13
N LEU A 153 -18.93 12.52 -3.00
CA LEU A 153 -18.40 11.77 -4.14
C LEU A 153 -19.53 11.14 -4.95
N GLU A 154 -20.50 10.50 -4.31
CA GLU A 154 -21.63 9.92 -5.00
C GLU A 154 -22.43 10.96 -5.79
N LYS A 155 -22.75 12.11 -5.16
CA LYS A 155 -23.43 13.23 -5.82
C LYS A 155 -22.63 13.80 -7.01
N SER A 156 -21.30 13.85 -6.88
CA SER A 156 -20.41 14.30 -7.96
C SER A 156 -20.37 13.31 -9.12
N LEU A 157 -20.33 11.99 -8.82
CA LEU A 157 -20.33 10.92 -9.82
C LEU A 157 -21.69 10.81 -10.56
N GLN A 158 -22.81 11.06 -9.87
CA GLN A 158 -24.14 11.11 -10.51
C GLN A 158 -24.23 12.24 -11.54
N LYS A 159 -23.55 13.36 -11.32
CA LYS A 159 -23.54 14.49 -12.28
C LYS A 159 -22.63 14.19 -13.47
N ARG A 160 -21.47 13.59 -13.24
CA ARG A 160 -20.48 13.25 -14.25
C ARG A 160 -19.60 12.10 -13.75
N CYS A 161 -19.56 11.01 -14.49
CA CYS A 161 -18.67 9.88 -14.21
C CYS A 161 -17.20 10.31 -14.15
N ALA A 162 -16.38 9.50 -13.52
CA ALA A 162 -14.94 9.70 -13.45
C ALA A 162 -14.21 8.37 -13.66
N ASP A 163 -13.04 8.40 -14.29
CA ASP A 163 -12.16 7.23 -14.41
C ASP A 163 -11.44 6.95 -13.08
N ALA A 164 -11.10 8.01 -12.36
CA ALA A 164 -10.43 7.90 -11.06
C ALA A 164 -10.93 8.92 -10.04
N ILE A 165 -10.86 8.53 -8.78
CA ILE A 165 -11.00 9.40 -7.60
C ILE A 165 -9.69 9.29 -6.83
N ILE A 166 -9.08 10.42 -6.51
CA ILE A 166 -7.87 10.52 -5.69
C ILE A 166 -8.25 11.13 -4.35
N ILE A 167 -7.85 10.48 -3.26
CA ILE A 167 -8.11 10.94 -1.89
C ILE A 167 -6.76 11.20 -1.21
N ASP A 168 -6.44 12.45 -1.03
CA ASP A 168 -5.18 12.99 -0.52
C ASP A 168 -5.46 13.83 0.75
N ALA A 169 -5.32 13.27 1.98
CA ALA A 169 -4.81 11.96 2.29
C ALA A 169 -5.86 11.09 3.04
N PHE A 170 -5.64 9.77 3.09
CA PHE A 170 -6.55 8.84 3.79
C PHE A 170 -6.69 9.14 5.28
N ALA A 171 -5.58 9.50 5.94
CA ALA A 171 -5.57 9.79 7.38
C ALA A 171 -6.52 10.93 7.77
N ASP A 172 -6.71 11.93 6.91
CA ASP A 172 -7.53 13.11 7.19
C ASP A 172 -9.02 12.85 6.98
N VAL A 173 -9.35 11.94 6.06
CA VAL A 173 -10.75 11.59 5.78
C VAL A 173 -11.26 10.47 6.69
N TYR A 174 -10.36 9.67 7.26
CA TYR A 174 -10.67 8.65 8.25
C TYR A 174 -10.45 9.20 9.66
N GLY A 175 -11.51 9.70 10.29
CA GLY A 175 -11.44 10.29 11.64
C GLY A 175 -11.37 9.26 12.80
N GLY A 176 -11.23 7.96 12.53
CA GLY A 176 -11.19 6.90 13.53
C GLY A 176 -9.77 6.47 13.91
N ASP A 177 -9.69 5.49 14.82
CA ASP A 177 -8.42 4.88 15.21
C ASP A 177 -7.89 3.95 14.10
N MET A 178 -6.77 4.34 13.50
CA MET A 178 -6.09 3.57 12.45
C MET A 178 -5.65 2.16 12.90
N HIS A 179 -5.59 1.89 14.20
CA HIS A 179 -5.25 0.57 14.75
C HIS A 179 -6.44 -0.39 14.83
N ARG A 180 -7.65 0.08 14.59
CA ARG A 180 -8.87 -0.74 14.59
C ARG A 180 -9.18 -1.29 13.20
N SER A 181 -8.59 -2.42 12.85
CA SER A 181 -8.70 -3.04 11.51
C SER A 181 -10.12 -3.18 11.00
N ASN A 182 -11.08 -3.53 11.84
CA ASN A 182 -12.47 -3.74 11.43
C ASN A 182 -13.16 -2.41 11.09
N GLU A 183 -12.88 -1.34 11.84
CA GLU A 183 -13.45 -0.01 11.58
C GLU A 183 -12.88 0.57 10.26
N VAL A 184 -11.56 0.43 10.06
CA VAL A 184 -10.90 0.82 8.80
C VAL A 184 -11.50 0.06 7.60
N ARG A 185 -11.72 -1.25 7.73
CA ARG A 185 -12.34 -2.07 6.67
C ARG A 185 -13.77 -1.62 6.38
N SER A 186 -14.56 -1.36 7.41
CA SER A 186 -15.96 -0.90 7.26
C SER A 186 -16.02 0.47 6.58
N TYR A 187 -15.10 1.37 6.93
CA TYR A 187 -14.99 2.68 6.28
C TYR A 187 -14.63 2.54 4.79
N LEU A 188 -13.61 1.76 4.47
CA LEU A 188 -13.19 1.51 3.08
C LEU A 188 -14.25 0.77 2.25
N GLU A 189 -15.17 0.03 2.88
CA GLU A 189 -16.26 -0.66 2.17
C GLU A 189 -17.18 0.32 1.44
N LYS A 190 -17.44 1.50 2.01
CA LYS A 190 -18.24 2.55 1.37
C LYS A 190 -17.65 2.96 0.02
N PHE A 191 -16.33 3.15 -0.01
CA PHE A 191 -15.60 3.50 -1.24
C PHE A 191 -15.50 2.32 -2.20
N SER A 192 -15.38 1.09 -1.69
CA SER A 192 -15.43 -0.11 -2.53
C SER A 192 -16.77 -0.23 -3.26
N ASN A 193 -17.88 0.11 -2.59
CA ASN A 193 -19.20 0.10 -3.18
C ASN A 193 -19.37 1.22 -4.23
N LEU A 194 -18.85 2.42 -3.96
CA LEU A 194 -18.79 3.50 -4.95
C LEU A 194 -17.99 3.10 -6.19
N ALA A 195 -16.79 2.53 -5.99
CA ALA A 195 -15.94 2.07 -7.09
C ALA A 195 -16.64 1.03 -7.96
N LYS A 196 -17.37 0.09 -7.34
CA LYS A 196 -18.17 -0.92 -8.07
C LYS A 196 -19.35 -0.30 -8.80
N LYS A 197 -20.11 0.55 -8.15
CA LYS A 197 -21.32 1.18 -8.71
C LYS A 197 -21.01 2.06 -9.91
N TYR A 198 -19.93 2.84 -9.85
CA TYR A 198 -19.55 3.80 -10.88
C TYR A 198 -18.40 3.32 -11.79
N GLN A 199 -17.92 2.08 -11.59
CA GLN A 199 -16.85 1.46 -12.37
C GLN A 199 -15.59 2.33 -12.47
N CYS A 200 -15.19 2.95 -11.36
CA CYS A 200 -14.03 3.84 -11.28
C CYS A 200 -12.96 3.32 -10.34
N LEU A 201 -11.74 3.82 -10.52
CA LEU A 201 -10.63 3.56 -9.62
C LEU A 201 -10.62 4.58 -8.47
N ILE A 202 -10.44 4.13 -7.23
CA ILE A 202 -10.24 5.02 -6.09
C ILE A 202 -8.83 4.81 -5.56
N ILE A 203 -8.05 5.89 -5.53
CA ILE A 203 -6.65 5.92 -5.10
C ILE A 203 -6.56 6.66 -3.77
N PHE A 204 -6.11 5.96 -2.73
CA PHE A 204 -5.83 6.58 -1.43
C PHE A 204 -4.34 6.89 -1.32
N LEU A 205 -4.02 8.15 -1.03
CA LEU A 205 -2.70 8.52 -0.57
C LEU A 205 -2.59 8.23 0.93
N HIS A 206 -1.49 7.59 1.35
CA HIS A 206 -1.26 7.30 2.75
C HIS A 206 0.24 7.32 3.09
N HIS A 207 0.56 7.31 4.39
CA HIS A 207 1.93 7.40 4.88
C HIS A 207 2.49 6.03 5.28
N ILE A 208 3.82 5.92 5.26
CA ILE A 208 4.56 4.83 5.90
C ILE A 208 5.00 5.25 7.31
N ASN A 209 5.35 4.28 8.14
CA ASN A 209 5.87 4.54 9.48
C ASN A 209 7.21 5.29 9.40
N LYS A 210 7.43 6.24 10.31
CA LYS A 210 8.68 7.01 10.38
C LYS A 210 9.90 6.08 10.50
N GLY A 211 10.91 6.33 9.70
CA GLY A 211 12.15 5.56 9.66
C GLY A 211 12.10 4.28 8.82
N THR A 212 10.91 3.92 8.28
CA THR A 212 10.81 2.74 7.40
C THR A 212 11.17 3.05 5.95
N GLU A 213 11.34 4.33 5.62
CA GLU A 213 11.89 4.79 4.34
C GLU A 213 13.31 4.28 4.07
N PHE A 214 14.05 3.94 5.14
CA PHE A 214 15.39 3.34 5.06
C PHE A 214 15.39 1.81 4.97
N PHE A 215 14.22 1.18 5.09
CA PHE A 215 14.08 -0.26 5.01
C PHE A 215 13.67 -0.69 3.59
N LYS A 216 13.82 -1.97 3.29
CA LYS A 216 13.31 -2.57 2.06
C LYS A 216 11.82 -2.22 1.86
N PRO A 217 11.40 -1.83 0.63
CA PRO A 217 10.01 -1.59 0.32
C PRO A 217 9.11 -2.77 0.74
N SER A 218 8.11 -2.50 1.56
CA SER A 218 7.24 -3.55 2.09
C SER A 218 5.89 -2.99 2.54
N LYS A 219 4.83 -3.78 2.34
CA LYS A 219 3.51 -3.48 2.89
C LYS A 219 3.49 -3.38 4.42
N ASN A 220 4.46 -3.97 5.10
CA ASN A 220 4.59 -3.89 6.57
C ASN A 220 5.08 -2.51 7.06
N ASN A 221 5.55 -1.66 6.15
CA ASN A 221 5.99 -0.31 6.46
C ASN A 221 4.84 0.70 6.55
N ILE A 222 3.64 0.32 6.12
CA ILE A 222 2.47 1.22 6.05
C ILE A 222 2.02 1.59 7.48
N THR A 223 1.72 2.87 7.69
CA THR A 223 1.17 3.36 8.96
C THR A 223 -0.23 2.77 9.21
N GLY A 224 -0.50 2.37 10.44
CA GLY A 224 -1.80 1.85 10.86
C GLY A 224 -1.89 0.33 10.76
N THR A 225 -3.04 -0.18 10.36
CA THR A 225 -3.36 -1.60 10.49
C THR A 225 -3.36 -2.36 9.17
N GLN A 226 -3.36 -3.69 9.33
CA GLN A 226 -3.70 -4.62 8.25
C GLN A 226 -5.08 -4.35 7.63
N GLY A 227 -5.96 -3.57 8.28
CA GLY A 227 -7.28 -3.20 7.77
C GLY A 227 -7.24 -2.42 6.46
N PHE A 228 -6.32 -1.43 6.38
CA PHE A 228 -6.10 -0.65 5.16
C PHE A 228 -5.51 -1.54 4.06
N GLU A 229 -4.41 -2.23 4.35
CA GLU A 229 -3.74 -3.12 3.39
C GLU A 229 -4.68 -4.20 2.83
N ALA A 230 -5.50 -4.83 3.69
CA ALA A 230 -6.34 -5.95 3.29
C ALA A 230 -7.41 -5.60 2.24
N LYS A 231 -7.95 -4.38 2.26
CA LYS A 231 -9.00 -3.92 1.32
C LYS A 231 -8.45 -3.52 -0.04
N LEU A 232 -7.19 -3.10 -0.12
CA LEU A 232 -6.60 -2.61 -1.36
C LEU A 232 -6.10 -3.77 -2.24
N ARG A 233 -6.31 -3.66 -3.54
CA ARG A 233 -5.89 -4.68 -4.53
C ARG A 233 -4.48 -4.45 -5.06
N LEU A 234 -4.02 -3.21 -4.96
CA LEU A 234 -2.69 -2.77 -5.35
C LEU A 234 -2.21 -1.74 -4.33
N ILE A 235 -0.96 -1.82 -3.93
CA ILE A 235 -0.30 -0.77 -3.15
C ILE A 235 1.06 -0.50 -3.78
N ILE A 236 1.30 0.77 -4.04
CA ILE A 236 2.52 1.29 -4.62
C ILE A 236 3.17 2.18 -3.58
N GLU A 237 4.46 2.00 -3.33
CA GLU A 237 5.26 2.90 -2.51
C GLU A 237 6.06 3.82 -3.41
N LEU A 238 5.90 5.14 -3.24
CA LEU A 238 6.77 6.15 -3.84
C LEU A 238 7.77 6.61 -2.79
N ARG A 239 9.06 6.42 -3.07
CA ARG A 239 10.14 6.83 -2.18
C ARG A 239 11.19 7.66 -2.89
N ALA A 240 11.83 8.57 -2.15
CA ALA A 240 13.02 9.25 -2.63
C ALA A 240 14.20 8.26 -2.70
N ASP A 241 15.09 8.46 -3.66
CA ASP A 241 16.38 7.79 -3.64
C ASP A 241 17.24 8.33 -2.49
N LEU A 242 18.00 7.45 -1.84
CA LEU A 242 18.79 7.82 -0.66
C LEU A 242 20.03 8.65 -1.01
N ASN A 243 20.52 8.55 -2.23
CA ASN A 243 21.78 9.13 -2.68
C ASN A 243 21.60 10.24 -3.72
N ASN A 244 20.44 10.26 -4.41
CA ASN A 244 20.15 11.21 -5.47
C ASN A 244 18.79 11.89 -5.25
N PRO A 245 18.74 13.17 -4.87
CA PRO A 245 17.49 13.88 -4.57
C PRO A 245 16.57 14.06 -5.79
N ASP A 246 17.08 13.91 -7.01
CA ASP A 246 16.31 14.04 -8.24
C ASP A 246 15.65 12.72 -8.66
N LEU A 247 15.95 11.62 -7.99
CA LEU A 247 15.38 10.32 -8.30
C LEU A 247 14.31 9.91 -7.30
N ARG A 248 13.34 9.18 -7.83
CA ARG A 248 12.27 8.51 -7.06
C ARG A 248 12.13 7.07 -7.53
N HIS A 249 11.71 6.23 -6.61
CA HIS A 249 11.44 4.81 -6.87
C HIS A 249 9.96 4.51 -6.68
N LEU A 250 9.33 4.01 -7.73
CA LEU A 250 7.96 3.51 -7.68
C LEU A 250 8.00 2.00 -7.46
N CYS A 251 7.64 1.56 -6.25
CA CYS A 251 7.76 0.18 -5.79
C CYS A 251 6.37 -0.46 -5.65
N ILE A 252 6.07 -1.53 -6.38
CA ILE A 252 4.81 -2.27 -6.22
C ILE A 252 4.99 -3.25 -5.06
N ILE A 253 4.48 -2.88 -3.87
CA ILE A 253 4.64 -3.69 -2.64
C ILE A 253 3.50 -4.66 -2.38
N LYS A 254 2.35 -4.47 -3.05
CA LYS A 254 1.23 -5.41 -3.08
C LYS A 254 0.53 -5.34 -4.43
N ALA A 255 0.26 -6.48 -5.03
CA ALA A 255 -0.58 -6.58 -6.22
C ALA A 255 -1.23 -7.96 -6.31
N ASN A 256 -2.55 -7.99 -6.53
CA ASN A 256 -3.30 -9.23 -6.63
C ASN A 256 -3.31 -9.80 -8.05
N TYR A 257 -3.17 -8.94 -9.06
CA TYR A 257 -3.37 -9.29 -10.48
C TYR A 257 -2.13 -9.10 -11.36
N LEU A 258 -1.02 -8.60 -10.79
CA LEU A 258 0.25 -8.48 -11.51
C LEU A 258 1.15 -9.68 -11.24
N SER A 259 1.96 -10.05 -12.23
CA SER A 259 2.97 -11.10 -12.10
C SER A 259 4.06 -10.71 -11.07
N LYS A 260 4.85 -11.69 -10.63
CA LYS A 260 5.88 -11.47 -9.60
C LYS A 260 6.97 -10.48 -10.04
N GLU A 261 7.30 -10.42 -11.33
CA GLU A 261 8.33 -9.55 -11.89
C GLU A 261 8.09 -8.06 -11.59
N TYR A 262 6.82 -7.63 -11.54
CA TYR A 262 6.46 -6.25 -11.17
C TYR A 262 6.73 -5.91 -9.69
N LYS A 263 6.91 -6.91 -8.83
CA LYS A 263 7.05 -6.76 -7.36
C LYS A 263 8.47 -6.96 -6.84
N LEU A 264 9.43 -7.14 -7.70
CA LEU A 264 10.83 -7.41 -7.30
C LEU A 264 11.70 -6.17 -7.43
N ARG A 265 11.41 -5.31 -8.39
CA ARG A 265 12.23 -4.16 -8.76
C ARG A 265 11.39 -2.90 -8.89
N SER A 266 11.91 -1.79 -8.39
CA SER A 266 11.29 -0.47 -8.54
C SER A 266 11.39 0.03 -9.98
N TYR A 267 10.53 0.98 -10.34
CA TYR A 267 10.72 1.84 -11.49
C TYR A 267 11.46 3.09 -11.02
N VAL A 268 12.57 3.41 -11.68
CA VAL A 268 13.34 4.62 -11.40
C VAL A 268 12.74 5.79 -12.17
N LEU A 269 12.37 6.83 -11.44
CA LEU A 269 11.78 8.04 -11.99
C LEU A 269 12.69 9.23 -11.74
N ASN A 270 12.94 10.04 -12.74
CA ASN A 270 13.51 11.37 -12.56
C ASN A 270 12.40 12.32 -12.13
N PHE A 271 12.66 13.16 -11.12
CA PHE A 271 11.75 14.17 -10.59
C PHE A 271 12.37 15.53 -10.70
N ASN A 272 11.85 16.37 -11.59
CA ASN A 272 12.45 17.63 -11.96
C ASN A 272 11.90 18.84 -11.16
N GLU A 273 12.48 20.01 -11.39
CA GLU A 273 12.10 21.28 -10.75
C GLU A 273 10.66 21.73 -11.05
N ASN A 274 10.09 21.32 -12.19
CA ASN A 274 8.69 21.57 -12.55
C ASN A 274 7.72 20.58 -11.91
N MET A 275 8.20 19.73 -11.00
CA MET A 275 7.42 18.70 -10.33
C MET A 275 6.83 17.63 -11.28
N ILE A 276 7.56 17.32 -12.35
CA ILE A 276 7.21 16.27 -13.30
C ILE A 276 8.06 15.04 -13.06
N PHE A 277 7.44 13.87 -13.21
CA PHE A 277 8.10 12.57 -13.13
C PHE A 277 8.28 12.00 -14.53
N HIS A 278 9.50 11.60 -14.84
CA HIS A 278 9.84 10.89 -16.06
C HIS A 278 10.38 9.50 -15.75
N ASN A 279 9.88 8.50 -16.43
CA ASN A 279 10.42 7.15 -16.30
C ASN A 279 11.77 7.08 -17.01
N THR A 280 12.82 6.73 -16.28
CA THR A 280 14.18 6.58 -16.83
C THR A 280 14.34 5.31 -17.67
N GLY A 281 13.42 4.36 -17.53
CA GLY A 281 13.54 3.01 -18.09
C GLY A 281 14.35 2.05 -17.20
N GLU A 282 15.02 2.56 -16.18
CA GLU A 282 15.81 1.77 -15.25
C GLU A 282 14.94 1.10 -14.17
N ARG A 283 15.50 0.03 -13.59
CA ARG A 283 14.86 -0.76 -12.53
C ARG A 283 15.90 -1.09 -11.46
N THR A 284 15.56 -0.84 -10.19
CA THR A 284 16.42 -1.12 -9.03
C THR A 284 15.81 -2.22 -8.16
N ASP A 285 16.61 -3.17 -7.72
CA ASP A 285 16.15 -4.21 -6.81
C ASP A 285 15.76 -3.62 -5.45
N PHE A 286 14.74 -4.18 -4.81
CA PHE A 286 14.24 -3.65 -3.54
C PHE A 286 15.27 -3.76 -2.40
N ASP A 287 16.20 -4.70 -2.51
CA ASP A 287 17.27 -4.86 -1.52
C ASP A 287 18.27 -3.69 -1.59
N ASP A 288 18.52 -3.14 -2.79
CA ASP A 288 19.41 -2.00 -3.01
C ASP A 288 18.78 -0.66 -2.57
N LEU A 289 17.47 -0.63 -2.31
CA LEU A 289 16.75 0.54 -1.82
C LEU A 289 16.70 0.64 -0.29
N ALA A 290 17.28 -0.31 0.40
CA ALA A 290 17.47 -0.25 1.84
C ALA A 290 18.83 0.36 2.16
N GLU A 291 18.90 1.23 3.18
CA GLU A 291 20.19 1.54 3.76
C GLU A 291 20.84 0.22 4.20
N CYS A 292 21.99 -0.07 3.66
CA CYS A 292 22.94 -0.98 4.30
C CYS A 292 23.42 -0.32 5.59
N LYS A 293 22.55 -0.27 6.62
CA LYS A 293 23.10 -0.23 7.96
C LYS A 293 23.97 -1.47 8.00
N PRO A 294 25.27 -1.36 8.28
CA PRO A 294 26.01 -2.54 8.66
C PRO A 294 25.13 -3.15 9.75
N ILE A 295 24.62 -4.34 9.48
CA ILE A 295 23.96 -5.13 10.50
C ILE A 295 25.13 -5.43 11.43
N ASN A 296 25.37 -4.54 12.39
CA ASN A 296 26.01 -4.88 13.64
C ASN A 296 25.04 -5.83 14.34
N ASN A 297 24.79 -6.95 13.71
CA ASN A 297 24.28 -8.18 14.30
C ASN A 297 25.37 -8.89 15.12
N GLU A 298 26.46 -8.22 15.42
CA GLU A 298 27.24 -8.55 16.58
C GLU A 298 26.28 -8.31 17.75
N LYS A 299 25.70 -9.40 18.23
CA LYS A 299 25.03 -9.37 19.53
C LYS A 299 25.97 -8.64 20.47
N PRO A 300 25.49 -7.61 21.20
CA PRO A 300 26.37 -6.88 22.09
C PRO A 300 27.14 -7.90 22.91
N ASN A 301 28.46 -7.78 22.94
CA ASN A 301 29.25 -8.65 23.78
C ASN A 301 28.94 -8.30 25.24
N TYR A 302 27.84 -8.87 25.73
CA TYR A 302 27.34 -8.58 27.09
C TYR A 302 28.39 -8.91 28.15
N LYS A 303 29.30 -9.86 27.91
CA LYS A 303 30.37 -10.19 28.81
C LYS A 303 31.39 -9.04 28.89
N GLU A 304 31.84 -8.54 27.76
CA GLU A 304 32.77 -7.40 27.70
C GLU A 304 32.15 -6.12 28.28
N ILE A 305 30.87 -5.86 28.01
CA ILE A 305 30.15 -4.74 28.62
C ILE A 305 30.10 -4.91 30.14
N ALA A 306 29.80 -6.10 30.63
CA ALA A 306 29.75 -6.38 32.08
C ALA A 306 31.12 -6.25 32.74
N GLU A 307 32.18 -6.76 32.13
CA GLU A 307 33.57 -6.60 32.61
C GLU A 307 33.98 -5.14 32.70
N ASN A 308 33.66 -4.33 31.69
CA ASN A 308 34.04 -2.91 31.64
C ASN A 308 33.25 -2.03 32.61
N VAL A 309 31.98 -2.39 32.88
CA VAL A 309 31.09 -1.57 33.72
C VAL A 309 31.19 -1.97 35.20
N PHE A 310 31.26 -3.27 35.50
CA PHE A 310 31.12 -3.83 36.85
C PHE A 310 32.44 -4.34 37.44
N ASN A 311 33.59 -3.87 36.88
CA ASN A 311 34.91 -4.16 37.46
C ASN A 311 34.80 -4.24 38.98
N ASN A 312 35.65 -4.92 39.65
CA ASN A 312 35.70 -5.24 41.08
C ASN A 312 35.06 -4.28 42.13
N ASN A 313 34.36 -3.23 41.68
CA ASN A 313 33.65 -2.27 42.54
C ASN A 313 32.12 -2.41 42.38
N PRO A 314 31.39 -2.48 43.50
CA PRO A 314 29.93 -2.47 43.48
C PRO A 314 29.37 -1.17 42.89
N ILE A 315 28.38 -1.28 42.02
CA ILE A 315 27.78 -0.15 41.32
C ILE A 315 26.25 -0.20 41.49
N LEU A 316 25.66 0.96 41.76
CA LEU A 316 24.20 1.13 41.83
C LEU A 316 23.55 0.97 40.47
N ASN A 317 22.30 0.47 40.44
CA ASN A 317 21.54 0.22 39.24
C ASN A 317 21.53 1.44 38.27
N LYS A 318 21.23 2.63 38.79
CA LYS A 318 21.16 3.86 38.00
C LYS A 318 22.51 4.20 37.34
N GLU A 319 23.57 4.14 38.12
CA GLU A 319 24.95 4.41 37.66
C GLU A 319 25.42 3.37 36.64
N ALA A 320 25.04 2.09 36.81
CA ALA A 320 25.32 1.04 35.86
C ALA A 320 24.68 1.30 34.50
N ILE A 321 23.40 1.73 34.48
CA ILE A 321 22.68 2.08 33.26
C ILE A 321 23.34 3.27 32.56
N GLU A 322 23.74 4.30 33.27
CA GLU A 322 24.43 5.46 32.71
C GLU A 322 25.80 5.06 32.11
N LYS A 323 26.58 4.22 32.81
CA LYS A 323 27.85 3.71 32.28
C LYS A 323 27.68 2.83 31.04
N ILE A 324 26.67 1.94 31.03
CA ILE A 324 26.35 1.13 29.83
C ILE A 324 25.99 2.04 28.65
N ALA A 325 25.16 3.08 28.88
CA ALA A 325 24.77 4.03 27.83
C ALA A 325 26.01 4.73 27.24
N ASN A 326 26.94 5.19 28.11
CA ASN A 326 28.16 5.89 27.70
C ASN A 326 29.11 4.98 26.91
N ILE A 327 29.41 3.78 27.45
CA ILE A 327 30.35 2.83 26.80
C ILE A 327 29.82 2.33 25.47
N THR A 328 28.51 2.08 25.37
CA THR A 328 27.89 1.56 24.16
C THR A 328 27.41 2.64 23.19
N SER A 329 27.48 3.93 23.57
CA SER A 329 26.92 5.07 22.83
C SER A 329 25.44 4.86 22.47
N LYS A 330 24.67 4.21 23.36
CA LYS A 330 23.26 3.90 23.15
C LYS A 330 22.36 4.73 24.09
N SER A 331 21.08 4.87 23.70
CA SER A 331 20.08 5.56 24.52
C SER A 331 19.83 4.82 25.84
N GLU A 332 19.38 5.55 26.85
CA GLU A 332 19.04 5.00 28.18
C GLU A 332 18.07 3.79 28.12
N PRO A 333 16.99 3.80 27.31
CA PRO A 333 16.12 2.63 27.18
C PRO A 333 16.86 1.38 26.66
N THR A 334 17.83 1.57 25.74
CA THR A 334 18.65 0.47 25.21
C THR A 334 19.64 -0.03 26.26
N ALA A 335 20.24 0.89 27.05
CA ALA A 335 21.13 0.52 28.15
C ALA A 335 20.38 -0.26 29.25
N LYS A 336 19.15 0.11 29.59
CA LYS A 336 18.26 -0.65 30.49
C LYS A 336 18.02 -2.07 30.00
N ARG A 337 17.80 -2.25 28.68
CA ARG A 337 17.64 -3.57 28.07
C ARG A 337 18.94 -4.38 28.18
N TYR A 338 20.08 -3.79 27.90
CA TYR A 338 21.40 -4.45 28.02
C TYR A 338 21.67 -4.88 29.45
N PHE A 339 21.41 -4.02 30.43
CA PHE A 339 21.50 -4.36 31.83
C PHE A 339 20.64 -5.56 32.24
N SER A 340 19.40 -5.61 31.73
CA SER A 340 18.48 -6.73 31.96
C SER A 340 19.00 -8.04 31.37
N GLU A 341 19.59 -8.00 30.18
CA GLU A 341 20.18 -9.18 29.55
C GLU A 341 21.46 -9.66 30.29
N ILE A 342 22.30 -8.73 30.74
CA ILE A 342 23.50 -9.03 31.56
C ILE A 342 23.11 -9.75 32.85
N LEU A 343 22.00 -9.32 33.50
CA LEU A 343 21.43 -9.98 34.67
C LEU A 343 20.91 -11.40 34.35
N LYS A 344 20.17 -11.55 33.27
CA LYS A 344 19.64 -12.86 32.83
C LYS A 344 20.75 -13.86 32.50
N LEU A 345 21.84 -13.36 31.92
CA LEU A 345 23.03 -14.17 31.62
C LEU A 345 23.88 -14.49 32.86
N LYS A 346 23.48 -13.98 34.03
CA LYS A 346 24.20 -14.16 35.29
C LYS A 346 25.65 -13.65 35.30
N LEU A 347 25.93 -12.66 34.41
CA LEU A 347 27.26 -12.05 34.31
C LEU A 347 27.55 -11.07 35.50
N ILE A 348 26.51 -10.65 36.18
CA ILE A 348 26.60 -9.84 37.39
C ILE A 348 25.74 -10.41 38.49
N LYS A 349 26.10 -10.15 39.74
CA LYS A 349 25.32 -10.51 40.96
C LYS A 349 24.99 -9.29 41.78
N ASN A 350 23.80 -9.29 42.40
CA ASN A 350 23.41 -8.28 43.37
C ASN A 350 24.04 -8.64 44.74
N ILE A 351 24.81 -7.72 45.29
CA ILE A 351 25.41 -7.84 46.61
C ILE A 351 24.81 -6.82 47.60
N GLY A 352 23.95 -5.91 47.13
CA GLY A 352 23.24 -4.93 47.95
C GLY A 352 21.92 -5.47 48.49
N THR A 353 21.14 -4.57 49.11
CA THR A 353 19.80 -4.88 49.65
C THR A 353 18.71 -4.73 48.57
N ASN A 354 17.51 -5.26 48.86
CA ASN A 354 16.37 -5.09 47.92
C ASN A 354 15.97 -3.63 47.72
N THR A 355 16.22 -2.75 48.68
CA THR A 355 15.92 -1.30 48.62
C THR A 355 17.05 -0.50 47.98
N LYS A 356 18.27 -1.01 47.99
CA LYS A 356 19.47 -0.39 47.43
C LYS A 356 20.34 -1.46 46.75
N PRO A 357 19.96 -1.90 45.57
CA PRO A 357 20.69 -2.96 44.87
C PRO A 357 22.02 -2.43 44.33
N GLU A 358 23.08 -3.14 44.63
CA GLU A 358 24.43 -2.93 44.15
C GLU A 358 24.90 -4.17 43.40
N TYR A 359 25.47 -3.97 42.22
CA TYR A 359 25.88 -5.06 41.36
C TYR A 359 27.38 -5.12 41.15
N ILE A 360 27.91 -6.33 41.08
CA ILE A 360 29.32 -6.59 40.82
C ILE A 360 29.43 -7.68 39.73
N PHE A 361 30.53 -7.66 39.00
CA PHE A 361 30.81 -8.68 37.98
C PHE A 361 30.92 -10.06 38.66
N ASN A 362 30.37 -11.06 37.99
CA ASN A 362 30.38 -12.43 38.45
C ASN A 362 31.45 -13.17 37.65
N SER A 363 32.71 -13.18 38.18
CA SER A 363 33.86 -13.83 37.59
C SER A 363 33.71 -15.33 37.46
#